data_2b2153856a71f6a15e84c01ebc85dccd
#
_entry.id   2b2153856a71f6a15e84c01ebc85dccd
#
_cell.length_a   1.000
_cell.length_b   1.000
_cell.length_c   1.000
_cell.angle_alpha   90.00
_cell.angle_beta   90.00
_cell.angle_gamma   90.00
#
_symmetry.space_group_name_H-M   'P 1'
#
loop_
_entity.id
_entity.type
_entity.pdbx_description
1 polymer ?
#
loop_
_entity_poly.entity_id
_entity_poly.type
_entity_poly.pdbx_seq_one_letter_code
_entity_poly.pdbx_strand_id
1 'polypeptide(L)'
;MKIEMKNISKSFGNNRVLESIDLVLNSGEVHALMGENGAGKSTLMNILTELFPATSGTIFIDGKEKTFSNPQEAERFGLSFIHQEMNTWPDMTVLDNLFLGREIKNSIGFLDKASMERKAKEAFKRLNISIPLDAIIGQLSVGQQQMIEIAKCLLSEVSLLIMDEPTAALTDRETETLFKVIEGLKSDGVGIVYISHRMEEIFKITDLITVMRDGFVIDTKRTKLTNADELVQKMVGRELEDYYPEKKAEIGNIVFQAKNLSGSAFTDISFYVRQGEILGFSGLMGAGRTEIMRAIFGIDSLKSGQIIINEEELIIKNPFEAIKHGIGFLTEDRKDEGLILDFSIKDNMTLPSTRDFVKNGIFDNKTSDIFVQRLIDRLRIKSGYPDKEVGTLSGGNQQKVVLAKWIGIAPKVLILDEPTRGVDVGAKREIYQLMNELAERGVPIIMVSSDLPEVIGVSDRIMVMHEGRISGELTRQEATQEKVMQLATGGQ
;
A
#
# COMPACT_ATOMS: atom_id res chain seq x y z
N MET A 1 -28.79 -13.62 -6.67
CA MET A 1 -28.99 -12.14 -6.72
C MET A 1 -28.18 -11.56 -7.86
N LYS A 2 -28.77 -10.70 -8.69
CA LYS A 2 -28.09 -9.94 -9.75
C LYS A 2 -28.29 -8.46 -9.48
N ILE A 3 -27.22 -7.68 -9.43
CA ILE A 3 -27.27 -6.23 -9.24
C ILE A 3 -26.83 -5.57 -10.55
N GLU A 4 -27.61 -4.61 -11.02
CA GLU A 4 -27.32 -3.81 -12.21
C GLU A 4 -27.35 -2.33 -11.82
N MET A 5 -26.22 -1.68 -11.90
CA MET A 5 -26.06 -0.23 -11.75
C MET A 5 -26.10 0.36 -13.18
N LYS A 6 -27.03 1.28 -13.46
CA LYS A 6 -27.22 1.85 -14.80
C LYS A 6 -27.11 3.35 -14.79
N ASN A 7 -26.21 3.88 -15.64
CA ASN A 7 -25.96 5.31 -15.83
C ASN A 7 -25.64 6.04 -14.51
N ILE A 8 -24.96 5.38 -13.58
CA ILE A 8 -24.63 5.98 -12.28
C ILE A 8 -23.61 7.10 -12.45
N SER A 9 -23.98 8.29 -11.98
CA SER A 9 -23.09 9.44 -11.94
C SER A 9 -23.05 10.04 -10.55
N LYS A 10 -21.90 10.63 -10.16
CA LYS A 10 -21.72 11.28 -8.85
C LYS A 10 -20.86 12.52 -8.98
N SER A 11 -21.35 13.62 -8.41
CA SER A 11 -20.59 14.85 -8.24
C SER A 11 -20.59 15.29 -6.77
N PHE A 12 -19.47 15.80 -6.30
CA PHE A 12 -19.34 16.48 -5.01
C PHE A 12 -19.01 17.96 -5.28
N GLY A 13 -20.04 18.80 -5.14
CA GLY A 13 -19.96 20.18 -5.60
C GLY A 13 -19.68 20.25 -7.11
N ASN A 14 -18.61 20.93 -7.51
CA ASN A 14 -18.19 21.04 -8.90
C ASN A 14 -17.28 19.89 -9.37
N ASN A 15 -16.89 18.98 -8.48
CA ASN A 15 -16.02 17.87 -8.83
C ASN A 15 -16.85 16.64 -9.21
N ARG A 16 -16.80 16.25 -10.50
CA ARG A 16 -17.44 15.04 -11.02
C ARG A 16 -16.52 13.84 -10.81
N VAL A 17 -17.00 12.87 -10.05
CA VAL A 17 -16.22 11.67 -9.65
C VAL A 17 -16.62 10.44 -10.44
N LEU A 18 -17.90 10.30 -10.78
CA LEU A 18 -18.40 9.19 -11.63
C LEU A 18 -19.24 9.75 -12.77
N GLU A 19 -19.11 9.15 -13.93
CA GLU A 19 -19.82 9.56 -15.13
C GLU A 19 -20.41 8.37 -15.89
N SER A 20 -21.75 8.23 -15.81
CA SER A 20 -22.55 7.27 -16.57
C SER A 20 -22.04 5.82 -16.45
N ILE A 21 -21.79 5.36 -15.23
CA ILE A 21 -21.26 4.03 -14.95
C ILE A 21 -22.35 2.98 -15.11
N ASP A 22 -22.06 1.97 -15.94
CA ASP A 22 -22.81 0.73 -16.01
C ASP A 22 -21.97 -0.41 -15.43
N LEU A 23 -22.52 -1.13 -14.42
CA LEU A 23 -21.86 -2.25 -13.76
C LEU A 23 -22.87 -3.34 -13.44
N VAL A 24 -22.50 -4.60 -13.69
CA VAL A 24 -23.31 -5.77 -13.33
C VAL A 24 -22.50 -6.65 -12.37
N LEU A 25 -23.12 -7.00 -11.24
CA LEU A 25 -22.56 -7.87 -10.21
C LEU A 25 -23.47 -9.07 -9.99
N ASN A 26 -22.91 -10.27 -9.84
CA ASN A 26 -23.69 -11.51 -9.66
C ASN A 26 -23.29 -12.21 -8.37
N SER A 27 -24.25 -12.88 -7.72
CA SER A 27 -23.96 -13.80 -6.62
C SER A 27 -23.16 -15.00 -7.12
N GLY A 28 -22.28 -15.55 -6.25
CA GLY A 28 -21.45 -16.71 -6.56
C GLY A 28 -20.30 -16.42 -7.55
N GLU A 29 -19.94 -15.13 -7.72
CA GLU A 29 -18.86 -14.68 -8.58
C GLU A 29 -17.94 -13.72 -7.79
N VAL A 30 -16.63 -13.80 -8.02
CA VAL A 30 -15.68 -12.82 -7.53
C VAL A 30 -15.38 -11.83 -8.66
N HIS A 31 -15.85 -10.62 -8.51
CA HIS A 31 -15.71 -9.54 -9.47
C HIS A 31 -14.67 -8.53 -9.00
N ALA A 32 -13.53 -8.45 -9.69
CA ALA A 32 -12.53 -7.43 -9.41
C ALA A 32 -12.97 -6.06 -9.92
N LEU A 33 -12.82 -5.03 -9.09
CA LEU A 33 -12.97 -3.65 -9.51
C LEU A 33 -11.61 -2.96 -9.41
N MET A 34 -10.98 -2.71 -10.56
CA MET A 34 -9.64 -2.18 -10.69
C MET A 34 -9.63 -0.74 -11.20
N GLY A 35 -8.55 -0.02 -10.93
CA GLY A 35 -8.35 1.35 -11.40
C GLY A 35 -7.42 2.11 -10.47
N GLU A 36 -6.91 3.26 -10.91
CA GLU A 36 -6.06 4.13 -10.08
C GLU A 36 -6.82 4.68 -8.86
N ASN A 37 -6.07 5.21 -7.87
CA ASN A 37 -6.67 5.96 -6.78
C ASN A 37 -7.35 7.22 -7.33
N GLY A 38 -8.61 7.43 -6.92
CA GLY A 38 -9.43 8.49 -7.49
C GLY A 38 -10.25 8.10 -8.73
N ALA A 39 -10.11 6.87 -9.26
CA ALA A 39 -10.93 6.38 -10.38
C ALA A 39 -12.42 6.23 -10.04
N GLY A 40 -12.80 6.39 -8.75
CA GLY A 40 -14.20 6.34 -8.31
C GLY A 40 -14.67 4.99 -7.76
N LYS A 41 -13.80 3.98 -7.60
CA LYS A 41 -14.15 2.62 -7.14
C LYS A 41 -14.92 2.61 -5.82
N SER A 42 -14.32 3.12 -4.76
CA SER A 42 -14.94 3.20 -3.43
C SER A 42 -16.19 4.09 -3.44
N THR A 43 -16.19 5.17 -4.26
CA THR A 43 -17.38 6.02 -4.46
C THR A 43 -18.54 5.24 -5.06
N LEU A 44 -18.28 4.39 -6.06
CA LEU A 44 -19.28 3.55 -6.70
C LEU A 44 -19.87 2.52 -5.72
N MET A 45 -19.02 1.90 -4.89
CA MET A 45 -19.45 0.93 -3.87
C MET A 45 -20.21 1.61 -2.72
N ASN A 46 -19.80 2.80 -2.32
CA ASN A 46 -20.51 3.59 -1.33
C ASN A 46 -21.92 4.03 -1.82
N ILE A 47 -22.10 4.25 -3.12
CA ILE A 47 -23.44 4.47 -3.70
C ILE A 47 -24.26 3.18 -3.64
N LEU A 48 -23.68 2.03 -3.97
CA LEU A 48 -24.36 0.75 -3.92
C LEU A 48 -24.86 0.40 -2.50
N THR A 49 -24.08 0.76 -1.49
CA THR A 49 -24.41 0.56 -0.07
C THR A 49 -25.14 1.75 0.58
N GLU A 50 -25.55 2.74 -0.22
CA GLU A 50 -26.30 3.95 0.19
C GLU A 50 -25.62 4.74 1.32
N LEU A 51 -24.29 4.75 1.37
CA LEU A 51 -23.56 5.68 2.26
C LEU A 51 -23.81 7.14 1.82
N PHE A 52 -23.99 7.35 0.52
CA PHE A 52 -24.51 8.58 -0.08
C PHE A 52 -25.19 8.27 -1.42
N PRO A 53 -26.23 9.05 -1.81
CA PRO A 53 -26.98 8.78 -3.03
C PRO A 53 -26.17 9.12 -4.28
N ALA A 54 -26.49 8.47 -5.40
CA ALA A 54 -26.04 8.88 -6.71
C ALA A 54 -26.58 10.29 -7.06
N THR A 55 -25.88 11.03 -7.92
CA THR A 55 -26.41 12.28 -8.52
C THR A 55 -27.43 11.96 -9.59
N SER A 56 -27.21 10.87 -10.36
CA SER A 56 -28.15 10.34 -11.34
C SER A 56 -27.88 8.85 -11.58
N GLY A 57 -28.80 8.16 -12.25
CA GLY A 57 -28.75 6.74 -12.52
C GLY A 57 -29.63 5.93 -11.59
N THR A 58 -29.71 4.63 -11.80
CA THR A 58 -30.62 3.74 -11.11
C THR A 58 -29.95 2.40 -10.82
N ILE A 59 -30.26 1.83 -9.65
CA ILE A 59 -29.81 0.50 -9.23
C ILE A 59 -30.98 -0.47 -9.36
N PHE A 60 -30.76 -1.61 -10.02
CA PHE A 60 -31.71 -2.71 -10.11
C PHE A 60 -31.17 -3.93 -9.39
N ILE A 61 -32.01 -4.60 -8.63
CA ILE A 61 -31.72 -5.89 -7.99
C ILE A 61 -32.74 -6.90 -8.46
N ASP A 62 -32.26 -7.97 -9.10
CA ASP A 62 -33.08 -9.00 -9.74
C ASP A 62 -34.16 -8.40 -10.67
N GLY A 63 -33.75 -7.39 -11.47
CA GLY A 63 -34.58 -6.70 -12.45
C GLY A 63 -35.58 -5.68 -11.88
N LYS A 64 -35.62 -5.48 -10.57
CA LYS A 64 -36.47 -4.47 -9.93
C LYS A 64 -35.64 -3.29 -9.45
N GLU A 65 -36.12 -2.09 -9.73
CA GLU A 65 -35.51 -0.87 -9.20
C GLU A 65 -35.49 -0.90 -7.65
N LYS A 66 -34.34 -0.59 -7.07
CA LYS A 66 -34.15 -0.63 -5.62
C LYS A 66 -33.36 0.61 -5.17
N THR A 67 -33.88 1.27 -4.16
CA THR A 67 -33.23 2.34 -3.41
C THR A 67 -33.29 1.99 -1.95
N PHE A 68 -32.22 2.21 -1.21
CA PHE A 68 -32.18 2.05 0.25
C PHE A 68 -32.28 3.42 0.91
N SER A 69 -32.81 3.48 2.11
CA SER A 69 -32.92 4.74 2.86
C SER A 69 -31.65 5.08 3.63
N ASN A 70 -30.82 4.08 3.91
CA ASN A 70 -29.57 4.19 4.67
C ASN A 70 -28.73 2.90 4.54
N PRO A 71 -27.43 2.92 4.94
CA PRO A 71 -26.56 1.76 4.87
C PRO A 71 -27.05 0.53 5.65
N GLN A 72 -27.75 0.72 6.76
CA GLN A 72 -28.28 -0.40 7.57
C GLN A 72 -29.38 -1.15 6.83
N GLU A 73 -30.19 -0.48 6.01
CA GLU A 73 -31.19 -1.14 5.16
C GLU A 73 -30.52 -1.95 4.06
N ALA A 74 -29.46 -1.43 3.43
CA ALA A 74 -28.65 -2.16 2.45
C ALA A 74 -27.99 -3.41 3.08
N GLU A 75 -27.44 -3.25 4.30
CA GLU A 75 -26.84 -4.38 5.03
C GLU A 75 -27.90 -5.46 5.38
N ARG A 76 -29.07 -5.08 5.85
CA ARG A 76 -30.18 -6.03 6.11
C ARG A 76 -30.68 -6.72 4.86
N PHE A 77 -30.52 -6.09 3.71
CA PHE A 77 -30.83 -6.69 2.41
C PHE A 77 -29.79 -7.68 1.94
N GLY A 78 -28.63 -7.72 2.60
CA GLY A 78 -27.52 -8.62 2.33
C GLY A 78 -26.35 -8.00 1.54
N LEU A 79 -26.24 -6.66 1.53
CA LEU A 79 -25.07 -5.94 0.97
C LEU A 79 -24.17 -5.55 2.12
N SER A 80 -22.97 -6.12 2.19
CA SER A 80 -21.99 -5.81 3.24
C SER A 80 -20.72 -5.22 2.63
N PHE A 81 -20.10 -4.26 3.34
CA PHE A 81 -18.90 -3.58 2.87
C PHE A 81 -17.81 -3.60 3.95
N ILE A 82 -16.65 -4.15 3.60
CA ILE A 82 -15.41 -4.10 4.38
C ILE A 82 -14.58 -2.98 3.79
N HIS A 83 -14.41 -1.90 4.55
CA HIS A 83 -13.64 -0.73 4.16
C HIS A 83 -12.14 -0.97 4.30
N GLN A 84 -11.33 -0.17 3.58
CA GLN A 84 -9.88 -0.19 3.62
C GLN A 84 -9.33 0.10 5.03
N GLU A 85 -9.96 1.04 5.77
CA GLU A 85 -9.63 1.30 7.17
C GLU A 85 -10.49 0.41 8.07
N MET A 86 -9.85 -0.25 9.03
CA MET A 86 -10.55 -1.15 9.95
C MET A 86 -11.47 -0.36 10.88
N ASN A 87 -12.76 -0.74 10.90
CA ASN A 87 -13.77 -0.18 11.76
C ASN A 87 -13.91 -0.98 13.06
N THR A 88 -12.77 -1.15 13.76
CA THR A 88 -12.72 -1.84 15.05
C THR A 88 -12.49 -0.86 16.21
N TRP A 89 -12.98 -1.22 17.37
CA TRP A 89 -12.76 -0.50 18.62
C TRP A 89 -11.71 -1.23 19.44
N PRO A 90 -10.45 -0.74 19.48
CA PRO A 90 -9.32 -1.50 20.00
C PRO A 90 -9.43 -1.86 21.49
N ASP A 91 -10.13 -1.03 22.29
CA ASP A 91 -10.29 -1.23 23.74
C ASP A 91 -11.44 -2.18 24.10
N MET A 92 -12.21 -2.65 23.12
CA MET A 92 -13.35 -3.55 23.33
C MET A 92 -12.97 -5.01 23.05
N THR A 93 -13.76 -5.93 23.61
CA THR A 93 -13.61 -7.36 23.33
C THR A 93 -14.00 -7.69 21.88
N VAL A 94 -13.55 -8.83 21.38
CA VAL A 94 -13.96 -9.37 20.09
C VAL A 94 -15.49 -9.51 20.03
N LEU A 95 -16.12 -10.06 21.06
CA LEU A 95 -17.57 -10.21 21.11
C LEU A 95 -18.30 -8.86 21.02
N ASP A 96 -17.85 -7.87 21.78
CA ASP A 96 -18.47 -6.56 21.78
C ASP A 96 -18.30 -5.85 20.42
N ASN A 97 -17.13 -5.97 19.78
CA ASN A 97 -16.91 -5.45 18.43
C ASN A 97 -17.81 -6.10 17.37
N LEU A 98 -18.00 -7.43 17.45
CA LEU A 98 -18.85 -8.15 16.51
C LEU A 98 -20.32 -7.69 16.57
N PHE A 99 -20.80 -7.33 17.75
CA PHE A 99 -22.22 -6.99 17.96
C PHE A 99 -22.47 -5.51 18.25
N LEU A 100 -21.48 -4.65 18.15
CA LEU A 100 -21.66 -3.20 18.38
C LEU A 100 -22.73 -2.61 17.43
N GLY A 101 -23.79 -2.02 18.03
CA GLY A 101 -24.93 -1.46 17.30
C GLY A 101 -25.93 -2.49 16.74
N ARG A 102 -25.70 -3.80 17.00
CA ARG A 102 -26.58 -4.93 16.62
C ARG A 102 -26.72 -5.97 17.73
N GLU A 103 -26.66 -5.51 18.98
CA GLU A 103 -26.74 -6.35 20.17
C GLU A 103 -28.04 -7.17 20.21
N ILE A 104 -27.92 -8.45 20.54
CA ILE A 104 -29.06 -9.33 20.72
C ILE A 104 -29.62 -9.12 22.13
N LYS A 105 -30.90 -8.82 22.22
CA LYS A 105 -31.60 -8.63 23.48
C LYS A 105 -32.55 -9.79 23.72
N ASN A 106 -32.64 -10.20 24.98
CA ASN A 106 -33.66 -11.17 25.43
C ASN A 106 -35.07 -10.53 25.48
N SER A 107 -36.08 -11.33 25.79
CA SER A 107 -37.48 -10.89 25.88
C SER A 107 -37.74 -9.79 26.92
N ILE A 108 -36.83 -9.57 27.86
CA ILE A 108 -36.92 -8.57 28.94
C ILE A 108 -36.10 -7.30 28.60
N GLY A 109 -35.42 -7.29 27.45
CA GLY A 109 -34.62 -6.13 26.96
C GLY A 109 -33.18 -6.09 27.42
N PHE A 110 -32.67 -7.09 28.15
CA PHE A 110 -31.26 -7.21 28.51
C PHE A 110 -30.46 -7.92 27.40
N LEU A 111 -29.15 -7.68 27.37
CA LEU A 111 -28.24 -8.34 26.42
C LEU A 111 -28.25 -9.87 26.58
N ASP A 112 -28.50 -10.57 25.49
CA ASP A 112 -28.41 -12.03 25.41
C ASP A 112 -27.03 -12.44 24.97
N LYS A 113 -26.10 -12.41 25.91
CA LYS A 113 -24.66 -12.74 25.65
C LYS A 113 -24.49 -14.17 25.13
N ALA A 114 -25.28 -15.12 25.61
CA ALA A 114 -25.20 -16.52 25.18
C ALA A 114 -25.60 -16.68 23.70
N SER A 115 -26.62 -15.99 23.24
CA SER A 115 -27.01 -15.97 21.82
C SER A 115 -25.98 -15.27 20.95
N MET A 116 -25.37 -14.17 21.43
CA MET A 116 -24.29 -13.48 20.75
C MET A 116 -23.07 -14.39 20.59
N GLU A 117 -22.60 -15.06 21.67
CA GLU A 117 -21.49 -15.98 21.62
C GLU A 117 -21.73 -17.16 20.66
N ARG A 118 -22.94 -17.72 20.65
CA ARG A 118 -23.30 -18.80 19.72
C ARG A 118 -23.15 -18.36 18.27
N LYS A 119 -23.73 -17.20 17.89
CA LYS A 119 -23.62 -16.67 16.53
C LYS A 119 -22.18 -16.33 16.15
N ALA A 120 -21.41 -15.74 17.07
CA ALA A 120 -19.99 -15.47 16.84
C ALA A 120 -19.20 -16.76 16.55
N LYS A 121 -19.44 -17.82 17.34
CA LYS A 121 -18.80 -19.14 17.13
C LYS A 121 -19.21 -19.77 15.80
N GLU A 122 -20.47 -19.61 15.36
CA GLU A 122 -20.92 -20.07 14.02
C GLU A 122 -20.20 -19.33 12.89
N ALA A 123 -20.08 -17.99 12.98
CA ALA A 123 -19.34 -17.18 12.01
C ALA A 123 -17.85 -17.57 11.98
N PHE A 124 -17.22 -17.73 13.14
CA PHE A 124 -15.82 -18.13 13.27
C PHE A 124 -15.57 -19.52 12.68
N LYS A 125 -16.49 -20.46 12.89
CA LYS A 125 -16.41 -21.80 12.30
C LYS A 125 -16.45 -21.77 10.77
N ARG A 126 -17.32 -20.93 10.17
CA ARG A 126 -17.36 -20.75 8.70
C ARG A 126 -16.05 -20.22 8.14
N LEU A 127 -15.37 -19.33 8.88
CA LEU A 127 -14.11 -18.72 8.49
C LEU A 127 -12.87 -19.52 8.93
N ASN A 128 -13.08 -20.64 9.62
CA ASN A 128 -12.00 -21.42 10.24
C ASN A 128 -11.07 -20.57 11.14
N ILE A 129 -11.67 -19.64 11.92
CA ILE A 129 -10.97 -18.75 12.84
C ILE A 129 -10.99 -19.35 14.25
N SER A 130 -9.84 -19.23 14.94
CA SER A 130 -9.71 -19.60 16.37
C SER A 130 -9.18 -18.41 17.16
N ILE A 131 -10.08 -17.46 17.48
CA ILE A 131 -9.78 -16.27 18.29
C ILE A 131 -10.70 -16.29 19.51
N PRO A 132 -10.19 -16.06 20.73
CA PRO A 132 -11.04 -15.96 21.95
C PRO A 132 -11.99 -14.76 21.82
N LEU A 133 -13.27 -14.95 22.16
CA LEU A 133 -14.30 -13.91 22.09
C LEU A 133 -14.13 -12.79 23.13
N ASP A 134 -13.42 -13.07 24.21
CA ASP A 134 -13.06 -12.17 25.31
C ASP A 134 -11.73 -11.45 25.12
N ALA A 135 -10.98 -11.78 24.04
CA ALA A 135 -9.74 -11.09 23.71
C ALA A 135 -10.01 -9.61 23.36
N ILE A 136 -9.11 -8.72 23.76
CA ILE A 136 -9.17 -7.29 23.42
C ILE A 136 -8.63 -7.11 21.99
N ILE A 137 -9.38 -6.44 21.13
CA ILE A 137 -9.05 -6.29 19.69
C ILE A 137 -7.67 -5.66 19.48
N GLY A 138 -7.31 -4.61 20.23
CA GLY A 138 -6.03 -3.93 20.10
C GLY A 138 -4.80 -4.78 20.42
N GLN A 139 -4.98 -5.96 21.02
CA GLN A 139 -3.89 -6.92 21.29
C GLN A 139 -3.73 -7.99 20.20
N LEU A 140 -4.62 -8.00 19.21
CA LEU A 140 -4.61 -8.96 18.12
C LEU A 140 -3.76 -8.46 16.95
N SER A 141 -3.21 -9.39 16.16
CA SER A 141 -2.54 -9.01 14.90
C SER A 141 -3.52 -8.36 13.93
N VAL A 142 -2.98 -7.54 13.03
CA VAL A 142 -3.77 -6.88 11.99
C VAL A 142 -4.59 -7.89 11.18
N GLY A 143 -3.99 -9.03 10.84
CA GLY A 143 -4.69 -10.12 10.15
C GLY A 143 -5.84 -10.71 10.95
N GLN A 144 -5.68 -10.87 12.27
CA GLN A 144 -6.77 -11.32 13.13
C GLN A 144 -7.90 -10.30 13.21
N GLN A 145 -7.57 -9.01 13.30
CA GLN A 145 -8.57 -7.93 13.28
C GLN A 145 -9.34 -7.91 11.95
N GLN A 146 -8.66 -8.08 10.80
CA GLN A 146 -9.30 -8.20 9.50
C GLN A 146 -10.25 -9.39 9.41
N MET A 147 -9.86 -10.54 9.96
CA MET A 147 -10.73 -11.72 10.01
C MET A 147 -11.97 -11.50 10.90
N ILE A 148 -11.86 -10.67 11.93
CA ILE A 148 -13.00 -10.27 12.77
C ILE A 148 -13.95 -9.35 11.99
N GLU A 149 -13.45 -8.39 11.20
CA GLU A 149 -14.29 -7.56 10.33
C GLU A 149 -15.08 -8.42 9.31
N ILE A 150 -14.44 -9.43 8.72
CA ILE A 150 -15.13 -10.38 7.84
C ILE A 150 -16.19 -11.17 8.61
N ALA A 151 -15.86 -11.66 9.82
CA ALA A 151 -16.79 -12.38 10.66
C ALA A 151 -18.01 -11.51 11.05
N LYS A 152 -17.79 -10.23 11.30
CA LYS A 152 -18.85 -9.24 11.59
C LYS A 152 -19.85 -9.11 10.43
N CYS A 153 -19.37 -9.11 9.19
CA CYS A 153 -20.24 -9.13 8.01
C CYS A 153 -21.08 -10.42 7.95
N LEU A 154 -20.51 -11.56 8.30
CA LEU A 154 -21.18 -12.87 8.24
C LEU A 154 -22.17 -13.15 9.40
N LEU A 155 -22.32 -12.26 10.36
CA LEU A 155 -23.38 -12.34 11.39
C LEU A 155 -24.78 -12.12 10.80
N SER A 156 -24.88 -11.51 9.63
CA SER A 156 -26.09 -11.33 8.83
C SER A 156 -26.07 -12.26 7.61
N GLU A 157 -27.22 -12.44 6.97
CA GLU A 157 -27.29 -13.13 5.66
C GLU A 157 -26.70 -12.22 4.59
N VAL A 158 -25.51 -12.57 4.09
CA VAL A 158 -24.79 -11.80 3.07
C VAL A 158 -25.02 -12.44 1.69
N SER A 159 -25.46 -11.62 0.75
CA SER A 159 -25.63 -12.00 -0.66
C SER A 159 -24.54 -11.39 -1.56
N LEU A 160 -24.04 -10.20 -1.19
CA LEU A 160 -22.90 -9.53 -1.83
C LEU A 160 -21.99 -8.95 -0.75
N LEU A 161 -20.70 -9.28 -0.81
CA LEU A 161 -19.66 -8.76 0.07
C LEU A 161 -18.69 -7.92 -0.75
N ILE A 162 -18.54 -6.67 -0.38
CA ILE A 162 -17.57 -5.74 -0.97
C ILE A 162 -16.35 -5.69 -0.07
N MET A 163 -15.16 -5.85 -0.63
CA MET A 163 -13.88 -5.79 0.06
C MET A 163 -12.98 -4.76 -0.61
N ASP A 164 -12.65 -3.68 0.11
CA ASP A 164 -11.77 -2.61 -0.39
C ASP A 164 -10.36 -2.78 0.18
N GLU A 165 -9.42 -3.22 -0.67
CA GLU A 165 -8.02 -3.52 -0.35
C GLU A 165 -7.82 -4.40 0.90
N PRO A 166 -8.48 -5.56 1.02
CA PRO A 166 -8.52 -6.32 2.26
C PRO A 166 -7.18 -6.94 2.66
N THR A 167 -6.18 -6.94 1.78
CA THR A 167 -4.85 -7.53 2.01
C THR A 167 -3.76 -6.49 2.26
N ALA A 168 -4.10 -5.18 2.28
CA ALA A 168 -3.10 -4.12 2.36
C ALA A 168 -2.17 -4.21 3.58
N ALA A 169 -2.66 -4.78 4.69
CA ALA A 169 -1.92 -4.92 5.94
C ALA A 169 -1.74 -6.39 6.38
N LEU A 170 -1.97 -7.35 5.48
CA LEU A 170 -1.84 -8.78 5.76
C LEU A 170 -0.49 -9.34 5.33
N THR A 171 0.01 -10.32 6.07
CA THR A 171 1.10 -11.19 5.64
C THR A 171 0.63 -12.15 4.55
N ASP A 172 1.57 -12.74 3.78
CA ASP A 172 1.25 -13.70 2.73
C ASP A 172 0.43 -14.89 3.24
N ARG A 173 0.77 -15.39 4.45
CA ARG A 173 0.02 -16.49 5.09
C ARG A 173 -1.42 -16.10 5.45
N GLU A 174 -1.63 -14.88 5.91
CA GLU A 174 -2.96 -14.35 6.23
C GLU A 174 -3.76 -14.11 4.94
N THR A 175 -3.10 -13.59 3.90
CA THR A 175 -3.68 -13.44 2.56
C THR A 175 -4.16 -14.76 1.97
N GLU A 176 -3.35 -15.83 2.06
CA GLU A 176 -3.76 -17.17 1.64
C GLU A 176 -4.97 -17.69 2.44
N THR A 177 -5.03 -17.38 3.72
CA THR A 177 -6.19 -17.73 4.57
C THR A 177 -7.43 -16.98 4.11
N LEU A 178 -7.32 -15.68 3.84
CA LEU A 178 -8.41 -14.85 3.30
C LEU A 178 -8.91 -15.40 1.95
N PHE A 179 -8.02 -15.81 1.05
CA PHE A 179 -8.41 -16.37 -0.25
C PHE A 179 -9.24 -17.66 -0.11
N LYS A 180 -8.88 -18.54 0.83
CA LYS A 180 -9.69 -19.73 1.13
C LYS A 180 -11.08 -19.36 1.65
N VAL A 181 -11.18 -18.31 2.47
CA VAL A 181 -12.47 -17.79 2.94
C VAL A 181 -13.29 -17.25 1.79
N ILE A 182 -12.70 -16.45 0.90
CA ILE A 182 -13.35 -15.91 -0.31
C ILE A 182 -13.91 -17.05 -1.17
N GLU A 183 -13.12 -18.09 -1.41
CA GLU A 183 -13.53 -19.24 -2.20
C GLU A 183 -14.68 -20.03 -1.54
N GLY A 184 -14.65 -20.17 -0.22
CA GLY A 184 -15.74 -20.75 0.57
C GLY A 184 -17.04 -19.94 0.44
N LEU A 185 -16.97 -18.63 0.61
CA LEU A 185 -18.14 -17.74 0.48
C LEU A 185 -18.72 -17.75 -0.94
N LYS A 186 -17.86 -17.72 -1.96
CA LYS A 186 -18.27 -17.88 -3.37
C LYS A 186 -19.00 -19.19 -3.56
N SER A 187 -18.50 -20.29 -3.01
CA SER A 187 -19.13 -21.62 -3.10
C SER A 187 -20.49 -21.68 -2.40
N ASP A 188 -20.66 -20.89 -1.34
CA ASP A 188 -21.94 -20.69 -0.62
C ASP A 188 -22.91 -19.77 -1.41
N GLY A 189 -22.53 -19.29 -2.60
CA GLY A 189 -23.35 -18.44 -3.46
C GLY A 189 -23.28 -16.95 -3.14
N VAL A 190 -22.37 -16.50 -2.29
CA VAL A 190 -22.13 -15.07 -2.01
C VAL A 190 -21.38 -14.46 -3.19
N GLY A 191 -21.87 -13.32 -3.71
CA GLY A 191 -21.13 -12.50 -4.66
C GLY A 191 -20.06 -11.69 -3.94
N ILE A 192 -18.91 -11.52 -4.56
CA ILE A 192 -17.81 -10.76 -3.94
C ILE A 192 -17.33 -9.70 -4.93
N VAL A 193 -17.30 -8.44 -4.49
CA VAL A 193 -16.58 -7.35 -5.16
C VAL A 193 -15.24 -7.18 -4.49
N TYR A 194 -14.18 -7.44 -5.23
CA TYR A 194 -12.81 -7.39 -4.73
C TYR A 194 -12.07 -6.20 -5.33
N ILE A 195 -11.79 -5.20 -4.51
CA ILE A 195 -11.03 -4.02 -4.91
C ILE A 195 -9.58 -4.22 -4.46
N SER A 196 -8.66 -4.31 -5.40
CA SER A 196 -7.22 -4.39 -5.14
C SER A 196 -6.44 -3.81 -6.31
N HIS A 197 -5.24 -3.35 -6.04
CA HIS A 197 -4.26 -2.94 -7.05
C HIS A 197 -3.17 -4.00 -7.28
N ARG A 198 -3.21 -5.12 -6.53
CA ARG A 198 -2.26 -6.23 -6.63
C ARG A 198 -2.70 -7.22 -7.70
N MET A 199 -2.00 -7.21 -8.84
CA MET A 199 -2.35 -8.05 -9.99
C MET A 199 -2.37 -9.55 -9.66
N GLU A 200 -1.41 -10.03 -8.86
CA GLU A 200 -1.31 -11.44 -8.48
C GLU A 200 -2.56 -11.93 -7.76
N GLU A 201 -3.12 -11.13 -6.85
CA GLU A 201 -4.36 -11.43 -6.15
C GLU A 201 -5.54 -11.53 -7.12
N ILE A 202 -5.65 -10.54 -8.01
CA ILE A 202 -6.73 -10.46 -9.00
C ILE A 202 -6.75 -11.71 -9.89
N PHE A 203 -5.61 -12.08 -10.47
CA PHE A 203 -5.53 -13.27 -11.34
C PHE A 203 -5.76 -14.58 -10.59
N LYS A 204 -5.50 -14.61 -9.27
CA LYS A 204 -5.64 -15.81 -8.45
C LYS A 204 -7.09 -16.12 -8.05
N ILE A 205 -7.87 -15.08 -7.68
CA ILE A 205 -9.17 -15.31 -7.02
C ILE A 205 -10.39 -14.83 -7.81
N THR A 206 -10.22 -14.03 -8.89
CA THR A 206 -11.37 -13.39 -9.54
C THR A 206 -11.83 -14.11 -10.80
N ASP A 207 -13.12 -13.99 -11.10
CA ASP A 207 -13.75 -14.52 -12.31
C ASP A 207 -13.88 -13.45 -13.41
N LEU A 208 -14.18 -12.21 -12.97
CA LEU A 208 -14.43 -11.05 -13.83
C LEU A 208 -13.63 -9.85 -13.33
N ILE A 209 -13.20 -9.00 -14.24
CA ILE A 209 -12.48 -7.78 -13.93
C ILE A 209 -13.16 -6.62 -14.65
N THR A 210 -13.54 -5.58 -13.90
CA THR A 210 -13.92 -4.26 -14.43
C THR A 210 -12.83 -3.27 -14.16
N VAL A 211 -12.35 -2.59 -15.19
CA VAL A 211 -11.36 -1.51 -15.08
C VAL A 211 -12.07 -0.18 -15.12
N MET A 212 -11.80 0.67 -14.10
CA MET A 212 -12.26 2.04 -14.02
C MET A 212 -11.10 3.02 -14.17
N ARG A 213 -11.35 4.14 -14.84
CA ARG A 213 -10.41 5.25 -14.99
C ARG A 213 -11.16 6.57 -15.13
N ASP A 214 -10.71 7.59 -14.40
CA ASP A 214 -11.24 8.96 -14.43
C ASP A 214 -12.77 9.03 -14.29
N GLY A 215 -13.37 8.15 -13.50
CA GLY A 215 -14.80 8.09 -13.27
C GLY A 215 -15.60 7.34 -14.31
N PHE A 216 -14.97 6.63 -15.25
CA PHE A 216 -15.61 5.80 -16.28
C PHE A 216 -15.28 4.32 -16.12
N VAL A 217 -16.18 3.45 -16.56
CA VAL A 217 -15.85 2.03 -16.84
C VAL A 217 -15.19 1.97 -18.22
N ILE A 218 -13.95 1.48 -18.25
CA ILE A 218 -13.16 1.38 -19.49
C ILE A 218 -13.40 0.03 -20.16
N ASP A 219 -13.43 -1.05 -19.39
CA ASP A 219 -13.63 -2.40 -19.89
C ASP A 219 -14.10 -3.35 -18.78
N THR A 220 -14.79 -4.42 -19.17
CA THR A 220 -15.15 -5.54 -18.30
C THR A 220 -14.88 -6.84 -19.03
N LYS A 221 -13.99 -7.67 -18.47
CA LYS A 221 -13.58 -8.94 -19.06
C LYS A 221 -13.50 -10.07 -18.03
N ARG A 222 -13.62 -11.31 -18.53
CA ARG A 222 -13.29 -12.49 -17.73
C ARG A 222 -11.78 -12.51 -17.44
N THR A 223 -11.40 -12.79 -16.21
CA THR A 223 -9.99 -12.81 -15.76
C THR A 223 -9.12 -13.69 -16.64
N LYS A 224 -9.63 -14.85 -17.09
CA LYS A 224 -8.91 -15.78 -17.96
C LYS A 224 -8.66 -15.27 -19.39
N LEU A 225 -9.30 -14.16 -19.80
CA LEU A 225 -9.23 -13.58 -21.15
C LEU A 225 -8.40 -12.29 -21.21
N THR A 226 -7.68 -11.96 -20.16
CA THR A 226 -6.82 -10.77 -20.08
C THR A 226 -5.50 -11.12 -19.39
N ASN A 227 -4.55 -10.18 -19.39
CA ASN A 227 -3.26 -10.29 -18.72
C ASN A 227 -2.93 -8.98 -17.99
N ALA A 228 -1.88 -9.00 -17.15
CA ALA A 228 -1.48 -7.86 -16.33
C ALA A 228 -1.19 -6.63 -17.19
N ASP A 229 -0.49 -6.80 -18.31
CA ASP A 229 -0.08 -5.72 -19.19
C ASP A 229 -1.29 -4.99 -19.81
N GLU A 230 -2.29 -5.74 -20.30
CA GLU A 230 -3.52 -5.17 -20.83
C GLU A 230 -4.30 -4.41 -19.75
N LEU A 231 -4.36 -4.94 -18.52
CA LEU A 231 -5.05 -4.27 -17.41
C LEU A 231 -4.36 -2.97 -17.03
N VAL A 232 -3.03 -2.97 -16.89
CA VAL A 232 -2.25 -1.76 -16.60
C VAL A 232 -2.45 -0.72 -17.70
N GLN A 233 -2.37 -1.11 -18.96
CA GLN A 233 -2.62 -0.22 -20.09
C GLN A 233 -4.02 0.45 -20.02
N LYS A 234 -5.05 -0.32 -19.68
CA LYS A 234 -6.41 0.21 -19.53
C LYS A 234 -6.57 1.11 -18.30
N MET A 235 -5.90 0.79 -17.20
CA MET A 235 -5.93 1.60 -15.98
C MET A 235 -5.24 2.95 -16.19
N VAL A 236 -4.06 2.95 -16.82
CA VAL A 236 -3.21 4.15 -17.02
C VAL A 236 -3.60 4.91 -18.29
N GLY A 237 -4.11 4.21 -19.30
CA GLY A 237 -4.52 4.79 -20.59
C GLY A 237 -3.38 5.11 -21.55
N ARG A 238 -2.17 4.54 -21.32
CA ARG A 238 -0.97 4.71 -22.14
C ARG A 238 -0.29 3.37 -22.34
N GLU A 239 0.60 3.23 -23.31
CA GLU A 239 1.36 2.02 -23.57
C GLU A 239 2.36 1.72 -22.45
N LEU A 240 2.58 0.43 -22.17
CA LEU A 240 3.43 -0.08 -21.08
C LEU A 240 4.91 0.27 -21.22
N GLU A 241 5.39 0.53 -22.45
CA GLU A 241 6.77 0.98 -22.70
C GLU A 241 7.13 2.24 -21.87
N ASP A 242 6.12 2.97 -21.43
CA ASP A 242 6.24 4.17 -20.61
C ASP A 242 6.13 3.94 -19.09
N TYR A 243 5.86 2.71 -18.60
CA TYR A 243 5.62 2.48 -17.16
C TYR A 243 6.90 2.55 -16.33
N TYR A 244 7.97 1.91 -16.80
CA TYR A 244 9.31 2.06 -16.25
C TYR A 244 10.09 3.02 -17.16
N PRO A 245 10.22 4.30 -16.78
CA PRO A 245 10.87 5.28 -17.64
C PRO A 245 12.32 4.89 -17.89
N GLU A 246 12.76 5.00 -19.15
CA GLU A 246 14.13 4.69 -19.55
C GLU A 246 15.11 5.59 -18.78
N LYS A 247 16.10 4.96 -18.17
CA LYS A 247 17.15 5.64 -17.44
C LYS A 247 18.26 6.07 -18.40
N LYS A 248 18.66 7.33 -18.33
CA LYS A 248 19.75 7.91 -19.15
C LYS A 248 21.02 8.21 -18.34
N ALA A 249 21.04 7.86 -17.05
CA ALA A 249 22.18 8.11 -16.19
C ALA A 249 23.38 7.27 -16.61
N GLU A 250 24.56 7.92 -16.70
CA GLU A 250 25.84 7.23 -16.83
C GLU A 250 26.29 6.72 -15.46
N ILE A 251 26.68 5.45 -15.40
CA ILE A 251 27.20 4.84 -14.17
C ILE A 251 28.67 5.19 -14.01
N GLY A 252 28.99 5.93 -12.93
CA GLY A 252 30.34 6.40 -12.64
C GLY A 252 31.12 5.54 -11.65
N ASN A 253 31.95 6.19 -10.83
CA ASN A 253 32.80 5.55 -9.83
C ASN A 253 31.98 5.03 -8.64
N ILE A 254 32.58 4.13 -7.84
CA ILE A 254 32.00 3.65 -6.58
C ILE A 254 31.94 4.82 -5.58
N VAL A 255 30.74 5.08 -5.06
CA VAL A 255 30.50 6.11 -4.04
C VAL A 255 30.28 5.50 -2.67
N PHE A 256 29.51 4.40 -2.61
CA PHE A 256 29.17 3.71 -1.38
C PHE A 256 29.69 2.29 -1.37
N GLN A 257 30.23 1.85 -0.23
CA GLN A 257 30.60 0.44 0.00
C GLN A 257 30.19 0.00 1.39
N ALA A 258 29.59 -1.16 1.46
CA ALA A 258 29.37 -1.95 2.67
C ALA A 258 30.34 -3.13 2.65
N LYS A 259 31.10 -3.34 3.71
CA LYS A 259 32.07 -4.46 3.80
C LYS A 259 31.82 -5.29 5.05
N ASN A 260 31.53 -6.56 4.84
CA ASN A 260 31.34 -7.58 5.88
C ASN A 260 30.38 -7.14 7.00
N LEU A 261 29.30 -6.43 6.63
CA LEU A 261 28.32 -5.96 7.61
C LEU A 261 27.60 -7.15 8.25
N SER A 262 27.51 -7.15 9.56
CA SER A 262 26.71 -8.12 10.33
C SER A 262 25.88 -7.41 11.39
N GLY A 263 24.65 -7.85 11.55
CA GLY A 263 23.67 -7.31 12.47
C GLY A 263 22.91 -8.39 13.24
N SER A 264 21.70 -8.08 13.68
CA SER A 264 20.82 -9.06 14.36
C SER A 264 20.18 -10.04 13.38
N ALA A 265 19.79 -9.58 12.20
CA ALA A 265 19.03 -10.34 11.19
C ALA A 265 19.84 -10.65 9.92
N PHE A 266 21.12 -10.27 9.83
CA PHE A 266 21.95 -10.50 8.66
C PHE A 266 23.42 -10.72 9.04
N THR A 267 24.17 -11.38 8.14
CA THR A 267 25.56 -11.74 8.40
C THR A 267 26.38 -11.66 7.12
N ASP A 268 27.58 -11.05 7.22
CA ASP A 268 28.60 -10.98 6.17
C ASP A 268 28.10 -10.36 4.86
N ILE A 269 27.43 -9.23 4.96
CA ILE A 269 26.90 -8.50 3.82
C ILE A 269 27.95 -7.57 3.25
N SER A 270 28.29 -7.76 1.98
CA SER A 270 29.24 -6.90 1.24
C SER A 270 28.64 -6.51 -0.11
N PHE A 271 28.57 -5.21 -0.39
CA PHE A 271 28.13 -4.66 -1.67
C PHE A 271 28.64 -3.25 -1.86
N TYR A 272 28.51 -2.74 -3.07
CA TYR A 272 28.86 -1.37 -3.42
C TYR A 272 27.80 -0.73 -4.32
N VAL A 273 27.75 0.59 -4.35
CA VAL A 273 26.90 1.35 -5.27
C VAL A 273 27.71 2.45 -5.93
N ARG A 274 27.51 2.61 -7.23
CA ARG A 274 28.22 3.59 -8.06
C ARG A 274 27.43 4.87 -8.21
N GLN A 275 28.10 5.93 -8.56
CA GLN A 275 27.48 7.19 -8.93
C GLN A 275 26.46 6.96 -10.04
N GLY A 276 25.23 7.47 -9.85
CA GLY A 276 24.16 7.33 -10.83
C GLY A 276 23.58 5.94 -10.97
N GLU A 277 23.98 4.96 -10.14
CA GLU A 277 23.42 3.60 -10.12
C GLU A 277 22.18 3.51 -9.24
N ILE A 278 21.21 2.71 -9.68
CA ILE A 278 20.09 2.22 -8.86
C ILE A 278 20.36 0.74 -8.57
N LEU A 279 20.76 0.44 -7.33
CA LEU A 279 20.97 -0.92 -6.86
C LEU A 279 19.68 -1.42 -6.17
N GLY A 280 19.05 -2.44 -6.75
CA GLY A 280 17.88 -3.10 -6.19
C GLY A 280 18.25 -4.18 -5.17
N PHE A 281 17.48 -4.26 -4.08
CA PHE A 281 17.51 -5.37 -3.14
C PHE A 281 16.18 -6.13 -3.22
N SER A 282 16.25 -7.43 -3.48
CA SER A 282 15.11 -8.35 -3.53
C SER A 282 15.32 -9.53 -2.60
N GLY A 283 14.26 -10.28 -2.31
CA GLY A 283 14.27 -11.46 -1.45
C GLY A 283 12.91 -11.67 -0.78
N LEU A 284 12.72 -12.81 -0.15
CA LEU A 284 11.49 -13.12 0.58
C LEU A 284 11.31 -12.21 1.81
N MET A 285 10.10 -12.15 2.32
CA MET A 285 9.79 -11.44 3.56
C MET A 285 10.64 -12.01 4.72
N GLY A 286 11.25 -11.12 5.51
CA GLY A 286 12.17 -11.53 6.59
C GLY A 286 13.57 -11.94 6.13
N ALA A 287 13.94 -11.74 4.86
CA ALA A 287 15.29 -12.04 4.36
C ALA A 287 16.38 -11.08 4.87
N GLY A 288 16.04 -10.05 5.64
CA GLY A 288 17.01 -9.13 6.24
C GLY A 288 17.28 -7.86 5.44
N ARG A 289 16.48 -7.58 4.40
CA ARG A 289 16.66 -6.41 3.50
C ARG A 289 16.55 -5.08 4.23
N THR A 290 15.42 -4.83 4.87
CA THR A 290 15.12 -3.61 5.65
C THR A 290 16.09 -3.44 6.80
N GLU A 291 16.45 -4.52 7.50
CA GLU A 291 17.34 -4.50 8.65
C GLU A 291 18.77 -4.06 8.27
N ILE A 292 19.25 -4.42 7.07
CA ILE A 292 20.52 -3.92 6.54
C ILE A 292 20.46 -2.39 6.36
N MET A 293 19.39 -1.87 5.75
CA MET A 293 19.23 -0.45 5.47
C MET A 293 19.09 0.36 6.76
N ARG A 294 18.32 -0.16 7.73
CA ARG A 294 18.20 0.42 9.07
C ARG A 294 19.56 0.48 9.81
N ALA A 295 20.37 -0.58 9.67
CA ALA A 295 21.70 -0.62 10.29
C ALA A 295 22.69 0.36 9.59
N ILE A 296 22.64 0.49 8.26
CA ILE A 296 23.43 1.48 7.52
C ILE A 296 23.04 2.90 7.93
N PHE A 297 21.77 3.17 8.18
CA PHE A 297 21.29 4.48 8.62
C PHE A 297 21.48 4.74 10.14
N GLY A 298 21.91 3.71 10.90
CA GLY A 298 22.17 3.84 12.33
C GLY A 298 20.94 3.80 13.23
N ILE A 299 19.81 3.26 12.74
CA ILE A 299 18.61 2.94 13.54
C ILE A 299 18.90 1.69 14.35
N ASP A 300 19.39 0.63 13.68
CA ASP A 300 19.80 -0.61 14.30
C ASP A 300 21.33 -0.67 14.41
N SER A 301 21.85 -1.33 15.45
CA SER A 301 23.29 -1.39 15.68
C SER A 301 23.95 -2.47 14.82
N LEU A 302 25.07 -2.14 14.18
CA LEU A 302 25.98 -3.10 13.55
C LEU A 302 26.77 -3.87 14.61
N LYS A 303 26.92 -5.19 14.44
CA LYS A 303 27.82 -6.01 15.24
C LYS A 303 29.25 -5.93 14.72
N SER A 304 29.42 -5.87 13.39
CA SER A 304 30.72 -5.76 12.72
C SER A 304 30.55 -5.24 11.30
N GLY A 305 31.67 -4.88 10.67
CA GLY A 305 31.77 -4.42 9.29
C GLY A 305 32.07 -2.95 9.18
N GLN A 306 32.18 -2.47 7.93
CA GLN A 306 32.60 -1.10 7.62
C GLN A 306 31.65 -0.48 6.58
N ILE A 307 31.32 0.79 6.77
CA ILE A 307 30.58 1.62 5.80
C ILE A 307 31.57 2.67 5.27
N ILE A 308 31.67 2.77 3.95
CA ILE A 308 32.61 3.67 3.26
C ILE A 308 31.82 4.52 2.27
N ILE A 309 32.00 5.85 2.31
CA ILE A 309 31.43 6.79 1.35
C ILE A 309 32.59 7.65 0.79
N ASN A 310 32.75 7.69 -0.54
CA ASN A 310 33.82 8.43 -1.21
C ASN A 310 35.21 8.11 -0.62
N GLU A 311 35.51 6.80 -0.46
CA GLU A 311 36.78 6.30 0.09
C GLU A 311 37.02 6.60 1.58
N GLU A 312 36.10 7.30 2.27
CA GLU A 312 36.16 7.60 3.69
C GLU A 312 35.36 6.57 4.49
N GLU A 313 36.00 5.89 5.45
CA GLU A 313 35.33 4.98 6.38
C GLU A 313 34.51 5.79 7.43
N LEU A 314 33.25 5.43 7.58
CA LEU A 314 32.32 6.13 8.45
C LEU A 314 31.93 5.29 9.66
N ILE A 315 31.83 5.93 10.81
CA ILE A 315 31.27 5.35 12.03
C ILE A 315 29.90 5.97 12.23
N ILE A 316 28.85 5.19 11.95
CA ILE A 316 27.46 5.62 12.06
C ILE A 316 26.84 4.92 13.28
N LYS A 317 26.58 5.71 14.34
CA LYS A 317 26.00 5.20 15.61
C LYS A 317 24.52 5.55 15.76
N ASN A 318 24.03 6.48 14.99
CA ASN A 318 22.65 6.97 15.04
C ASN A 318 22.26 7.67 13.73
N PRO A 319 20.97 7.88 13.46
CA PRO A 319 20.48 8.53 12.24
C PRO A 319 21.04 9.94 12.00
N PHE A 320 21.34 10.67 13.07
CA PHE A 320 21.90 12.02 12.94
C PHE A 320 23.29 12.01 12.27
N GLU A 321 24.14 11.05 12.61
CA GLU A 321 25.44 10.88 11.96
C GLU A 321 25.26 10.47 10.49
N ALA A 322 24.33 9.57 10.18
CA ALA A 322 24.01 9.21 8.80
C ALA A 322 23.61 10.42 7.96
N ILE A 323 22.68 11.25 8.46
CA ILE A 323 22.24 12.49 7.81
C ILE A 323 23.42 13.44 7.60
N LYS A 324 24.27 13.62 8.61
CA LYS A 324 25.47 14.49 8.54
C LYS A 324 26.44 14.05 7.44
N HIS A 325 26.55 12.74 7.19
CA HIS A 325 27.38 12.19 6.11
C HIS A 325 26.67 12.15 4.75
N GLY A 326 25.42 12.61 4.68
CA GLY A 326 24.65 12.71 3.46
C GLY A 326 23.94 11.42 3.06
N ILE A 327 23.59 10.57 4.01
CA ILE A 327 22.71 9.42 3.76
C ILE A 327 21.27 9.86 3.99
N GLY A 328 20.41 9.69 2.98
CA GLY A 328 18.96 9.81 3.11
C GLY A 328 18.32 8.44 3.18
N PHE A 329 17.27 8.27 3.99
CA PHE A 329 16.58 6.99 4.15
C PHE A 329 15.06 7.15 4.20
N LEU A 330 14.39 6.72 3.15
CA LEU A 330 12.95 6.54 3.12
C LEU A 330 12.63 5.15 3.68
N THR A 331 11.92 5.12 4.80
CA THR A 331 11.55 3.90 5.52
C THR A 331 10.30 3.24 4.95
N GLU A 332 10.12 1.94 5.19
CA GLU A 332 8.98 1.13 4.72
C GLU A 332 7.64 1.70 5.18
N ASP A 333 7.53 2.05 6.47
CA ASP A 333 6.31 2.66 7.02
C ASP A 333 6.40 4.18 7.04
N ARG A 334 5.69 4.81 6.08
CA ARG A 334 5.66 6.27 5.99
C ARG A 334 4.88 6.93 7.11
N LYS A 335 3.87 6.23 7.70
CA LYS A 335 2.99 6.82 8.72
C LYS A 335 3.64 6.79 10.11
N ASP A 336 4.29 5.68 10.44
CA ASP A 336 4.87 5.48 11.77
C ASP A 336 6.32 5.96 11.86
N GLU A 337 7.10 5.83 10.77
CA GLU A 337 8.53 6.17 10.75
C GLU A 337 8.87 7.34 9.80
N GLY A 338 8.11 7.50 8.71
CA GLY A 338 8.45 8.45 7.66
C GLY A 338 7.99 9.88 7.93
N LEU A 339 6.84 10.09 8.56
CA LEU A 339 6.18 11.38 8.75
C LEU A 339 5.71 11.56 10.19
N ILE A 340 5.62 12.81 10.62
CA ILE A 340 4.87 13.20 11.82
C ILE A 340 3.53 13.74 11.33
N LEU A 341 2.47 12.91 11.41
CA LEU A 341 1.20 13.14 10.72
C LEU A 341 0.49 14.44 11.13
N ASP A 342 0.62 14.83 12.39
CA ASP A 342 0.03 16.06 12.97
C ASP A 342 0.87 17.32 12.67
N PHE A 343 2.04 17.16 12.05
CA PHE A 343 2.89 18.29 11.67
C PHE A 343 2.54 18.76 10.26
N SER A 344 2.92 20.02 9.99
CA SER A 344 2.74 20.58 8.65
C SER A 344 3.63 19.89 7.61
N ILE A 345 3.27 20.03 6.34
CA ILE A 345 4.10 19.58 5.21
C ILE A 345 5.49 20.24 5.30
N LYS A 346 5.52 21.54 5.59
CA LYS A 346 6.75 22.32 5.77
C LYS A 346 7.63 21.74 6.87
N ASP A 347 7.08 21.49 8.06
CA ASP A 347 7.85 20.99 9.19
C ASP A 347 8.42 19.60 8.90
N ASN A 348 7.64 18.70 8.30
CA ASN A 348 8.12 17.40 7.87
C ASN A 348 9.26 17.49 6.85
N MET A 349 9.15 18.36 5.84
CA MET A 349 10.19 18.51 4.81
C MET A 349 11.49 19.10 5.34
N THR A 350 11.42 20.01 6.31
CA THR A 350 12.59 20.71 6.85
C THR A 350 13.25 19.97 8.02
N LEU A 351 12.59 18.96 8.60
CA LEU A 351 13.04 18.27 9.82
C LEU A 351 14.51 17.80 9.77
N PRO A 352 15.00 17.08 8.72
CA PRO A 352 16.39 16.64 8.66
C PRO A 352 17.40 17.76 8.46
N SER A 353 16.98 18.88 7.86
CA SER A 353 17.81 20.04 7.52
C SER A 353 17.48 21.28 8.36
N THR A 354 16.78 21.14 9.49
CA THR A 354 16.37 22.27 10.35
C THR A 354 17.53 23.20 10.70
N ARG A 355 18.73 22.64 10.90
CA ARG A 355 19.94 23.43 11.23
C ARG A 355 20.36 24.39 10.12
N ASP A 356 20.08 24.05 8.86
CA ASP A 356 20.45 24.88 7.71
C ASP A 356 19.60 26.16 7.64
N PHE A 357 18.46 26.16 8.33
CA PHE A 357 17.55 27.30 8.43
C PHE A 357 17.72 28.09 9.73
N VAL A 358 18.68 27.74 10.61
CA VAL A 358 18.93 28.48 11.85
C VAL A 358 20.11 29.44 11.67
N LYS A 359 19.83 30.73 11.78
CA LYS A 359 20.85 31.80 11.78
C LYS A 359 20.85 32.51 13.14
N ASN A 360 22.00 32.54 13.81
CA ASN A 360 22.15 33.18 15.13
C ASN A 360 21.12 32.70 16.17
N GLY A 361 20.77 31.40 16.13
CA GLY A 361 19.78 30.79 17.03
C GLY A 361 18.32 31.05 16.68
N ILE A 362 18.04 31.77 15.59
CA ILE A 362 16.67 32.06 15.11
C ILE A 362 16.41 31.30 13.82
N PHE A 363 15.24 30.65 13.72
CA PHE A 363 14.81 29.96 12.54
C PHE A 363 14.39 30.96 11.44
N ASP A 364 14.99 30.83 10.24
CA ASP A 364 14.73 31.67 9.07
C ASP A 364 13.54 31.10 8.28
N ASN A 365 12.33 31.49 8.68
CA ASN A 365 11.09 31.07 8.02
C ASN A 365 11.08 31.37 6.52
N LYS A 366 11.59 32.55 6.09
CA LYS A 366 11.57 32.96 4.70
C LYS A 366 12.41 32.04 3.81
N THR A 367 13.61 31.69 4.26
CA THR A 367 14.47 30.75 3.52
C THR A 367 13.85 29.35 3.48
N SER A 368 13.26 28.88 4.59
CA SER A 368 12.60 27.58 4.63
C SER A 368 11.36 27.54 3.74
N ASP A 369 10.56 28.60 3.68
CA ASP A 369 9.38 28.68 2.79
C ASP A 369 9.76 28.57 1.31
N ILE A 370 10.81 29.28 0.88
CA ILE A 370 11.33 29.21 -0.49
C ILE A 370 11.82 27.80 -0.81
N PHE A 371 12.53 27.17 0.14
CA PHE A 371 13.03 25.80 0.00
C PHE A 371 11.88 24.79 -0.16
N VAL A 372 10.89 24.85 0.73
CA VAL A 372 9.74 23.96 0.71
C VAL A 372 8.91 24.14 -0.57
N GLN A 373 8.64 25.39 -0.97
CA GLN A 373 7.89 25.66 -2.18
C GLN A 373 8.59 25.07 -3.42
N ARG A 374 9.91 25.21 -3.51
CA ARG A 374 10.70 24.61 -4.61
C ARG A 374 10.56 23.08 -4.67
N LEU A 375 10.54 22.42 -3.51
CA LEU A 375 10.34 20.96 -3.44
C LEU A 375 8.91 20.55 -3.79
N ILE A 376 7.91 21.30 -3.34
CA ILE A 376 6.50 21.10 -3.69
C ILE A 376 6.31 21.16 -5.20
N ASP A 377 6.85 22.22 -5.83
CA ASP A 377 6.74 22.44 -7.27
C ASP A 377 7.47 21.34 -8.05
N ARG A 378 8.71 21.00 -7.64
CA ARG A 378 9.53 19.98 -8.29
C ARG A 378 8.87 18.60 -8.26
N LEU A 379 8.30 18.22 -7.13
CA LEU A 379 7.69 16.90 -6.91
C LEU A 379 6.19 16.89 -7.23
N ARG A 380 5.66 18.02 -7.69
CA ARG A 380 4.23 18.19 -8.02
C ARG A 380 3.32 17.70 -6.90
N ILE A 381 3.64 18.11 -5.66
CA ILE A 381 2.86 17.72 -4.47
C ILE A 381 1.55 18.50 -4.47
N LYS A 382 0.44 17.79 -4.49
CA LYS A 382 -0.90 18.40 -4.40
C LYS A 382 -1.22 18.70 -2.94
N SER A 383 -0.61 19.76 -2.38
CA SER A 383 -0.69 20.10 -0.96
C SER A 383 -1.74 21.16 -0.61
N GLY A 384 -2.06 22.05 -1.56
CA GLY A 384 -2.83 23.27 -1.32
C GLY A 384 -1.96 24.38 -0.73
N TYR A 385 -1.40 24.21 0.47
CA TYR A 385 -0.48 25.15 1.11
C TYR A 385 0.49 24.40 2.06
N PRO A 386 1.72 24.94 2.28
CA PRO A 386 2.77 24.23 3.03
C PRO A 386 2.49 24.00 4.52
N ASP A 387 1.69 24.85 5.13
CA ASP A 387 1.34 24.75 6.56
C ASP A 387 0.19 23.76 6.85
N LYS A 388 -0.31 23.08 5.82
CA LYS A 388 -1.34 22.05 5.99
C LYS A 388 -0.74 20.80 6.65
N GLU A 389 -1.50 20.15 7.55
CA GLU A 389 -1.13 18.89 8.18
C GLU A 389 -0.93 17.80 7.13
N VAL A 390 0.20 17.10 7.19
CA VAL A 390 0.57 16.06 6.21
C VAL A 390 -0.36 14.85 6.29
N GLY A 391 -0.93 14.57 7.46
CA GLY A 391 -1.90 13.50 7.67
C GLY A 391 -3.15 13.61 6.78
N THR A 392 -3.50 14.83 6.33
CA THR A 392 -4.67 15.08 5.48
C THR A 392 -4.44 14.84 3.98
N LEU A 393 -3.21 14.52 3.57
CA LEU A 393 -2.86 14.25 2.19
C LEU A 393 -3.19 12.81 1.79
N SER A 394 -3.42 12.57 0.48
CA SER A 394 -3.47 11.21 -0.07
C SER A 394 -2.13 10.50 0.09
N GLY A 395 -2.14 9.15 0.14
CA GLY A 395 -0.94 8.34 0.32
C GLY A 395 0.18 8.67 -0.67
N GLY A 396 -0.12 8.87 -1.95
CA GLY A 396 0.86 9.26 -2.95
C GLY A 396 1.50 10.64 -2.68
N ASN A 397 0.72 11.63 -2.19
CA ASN A 397 1.28 12.92 -1.82
C ASN A 397 2.08 12.85 -0.51
N GLN A 398 1.67 12.04 0.47
CA GLN A 398 2.46 11.75 1.67
C GLN A 398 3.82 11.16 1.29
N GLN A 399 3.85 10.17 0.38
CA GLN A 399 5.09 9.56 -0.10
C GLN A 399 6.04 10.59 -0.75
N LYS A 400 5.47 11.50 -1.56
CA LYS A 400 6.24 12.60 -2.14
C LYS A 400 6.79 13.56 -1.09
N VAL A 401 6.09 13.80 0.03
CA VAL A 401 6.60 14.61 1.16
C VAL A 401 7.79 13.90 1.81
N VAL A 402 7.72 12.58 2.04
CA VAL A 402 8.87 11.82 2.56
C VAL A 402 10.06 11.87 1.60
N LEU A 403 9.83 11.70 0.30
CA LEU A 403 10.89 11.86 -0.71
C LEU A 403 11.48 13.28 -0.71
N ALA A 404 10.62 14.31 -0.66
CA ALA A 404 11.05 15.71 -0.57
C ALA A 404 11.95 15.97 0.63
N LYS A 405 11.59 15.43 1.79
CA LYS A 405 12.36 15.48 3.04
C LYS A 405 13.81 15.01 2.83
N TRP A 406 14.00 13.89 2.14
CA TRP A 406 15.32 13.30 1.94
C TRP A 406 16.08 13.89 0.74
N ILE A 407 15.39 14.26 -0.32
CA ILE A 407 16.01 15.00 -1.44
C ILE A 407 16.49 16.37 -1.01
N GLY A 408 15.80 16.98 -0.06
CA GLY A 408 16.11 18.30 0.48
C GLY A 408 17.49 18.41 1.11
N ILE A 409 18.01 17.35 1.72
CA ILE A 409 19.37 17.33 2.28
C ILE A 409 20.49 17.18 1.22
N ALA A 410 20.14 17.12 -0.08
CA ALA A 410 21.08 16.83 -1.17
C ALA A 410 21.94 15.57 -0.89
N PRO A 411 21.32 14.39 -0.79
CA PRO A 411 21.99 13.20 -0.28
C PRO A 411 23.12 12.75 -1.20
N LYS A 412 24.22 12.26 -0.60
CA LYS A 412 25.32 11.56 -1.30
C LYS A 412 24.93 10.12 -1.64
N VAL A 413 24.04 9.52 -0.83
CA VAL A 413 23.45 8.19 -1.02
C VAL A 413 22.00 8.26 -0.57
N LEU A 414 21.09 7.72 -1.38
CA LEU A 414 19.67 7.67 -1.06
C LEU A 414 19.21 6.22 -0.95
N ILE A 415 18.71 5.85 0.21
CA ILE A 415 18.10 4.54 0.47
C ILE A 415 16.59 4.70 0.42
N LEU A 416 15.92 3.84 -0.35
CA LEU A 416 14.49 3.81 -0.55
C LEU A 416 13.95 2.42 -0.21
N ASP A 417 13.29 2.28 0.93
CA ASP A 417 12.68 1.02 1.35
C ASP A 417 11.19 1.05 1.02
N GLU A 418 10.77 0.15 0.14
CA GLU A 418 9.40 0.04 -0.39
C GLU A 418 8.83 1.40 -0.88
N PRO A 419 9.54 2.12 -1.79
CA PRO A 419 9.21 3.51 -2.11
C PRO A 419 7.82 3.70 -2.72
N THR A 420 7.22 2.66 -3.25
CA THR A 420 5.91 2.71 -3.93
C THR A 420 4.81 1.95 -3.19
N ARG A 421 5.07 1.48 -1.96
CA ARG A 421 4.07 0.74 -1.18
C ARG A 421 2.87 1.62 -0.82
N GLY A 422 1.67 1.11 -1.14
CA GLY A 422 0.42 1.84 -0.89
C GLY A 422 0.28 3.14 -1.71
N VAL A 423 0.90 3.17 -2.89
CA VAL A 423 0.85 4.27 -3.84
C VAL A 423 0.16 3.79 -5.11
N ASP A 424 -0.68 4.63 -5.71
CA ASP A 424 -1.35 4.30 -6.97
C ASP A 424 -0.38 4.20 -8.15
N VAL A 425 -0.84 3.56 -9.24
CA VAL A 425 -0.02 3.26 -10.42
C VAL A 425 0.56 4.52 -11.05
N GLY A 426 -0.21 5.62 -11.11
CA GLY A 426 0.26 6.90 -11.65
C GLY A 426 1.35 7.53 -10.79
N ALA A 427 1.17 7.52 -9.46
CA ALA A 427 2.17 8.04 -8.53
C ALA A 427 3.42 7.15 -8.47
N LYS A 428 3.34 5.82 -8.65
CA LYS A 428 4.51 4.94 -8.79
C LYS A 428 5.42 5.40 -9.92
N ARG A 429 4.85 5.66 -11.11
CA ARG A 429 5.60 6.16 -12.27
C ARG A 429 6.31 7.48 -11.97
N GLU A 430 5.64 8.42 -11.30
CA GLU A 430 6.27 9.70 -10.92
C GLU A 430 7.47 9.49 -9.98
N ILE A 431 7.38 8.51 -9.08
CA ILE A 431 8.50 8.12 -8.18
C ILE A 431 9.65 7.55 -9.00
N TYR A 432 9.40 6.66 -9.98
CA TYR A 432 10.47 6.11 -10.83
C TYR A 432 11.14 7.20 -11.69
N GLN A 433 10.36 8.14 -12.23
CA GLN A 433 10.92 9.29 -12.95
C GLN A 433 11.83 10.12 -12.06
N LEU A 434 11.41 10.36 -10.81
CA LEU A 434 12.22 11.07 -9.83
C LEU A 434 13.52 10.33 -9.48
N MET A 435 13.46 9.00 -9.31
CA MET A 435 14.65 8.17 -9.07
C MET A 435 15.63 8.28 -10.24
N ASN A 436 15.14 8.22 -11.48
CA ASN A 436 15.96 8.39 -12.68
C ASN A 436 16.59 9.79 -12.74
N GLU A 437 15.81 10.86 -12.47
CA GLU A 437 16.35 12.23 -12.40
C GLU A 437 17.44 12.40 -11.33
N LEU A 438 17.32 11.73 -10.19
CA LEU A 438 18.35 11.75 -9.15
C LEU A 438 19.59 10.98 -9.57
N ALA A 439 19.42 9.82 -10.18
CA ALA A 439 20.51 9.02 -10.74
C ALA A 439 21.25 9.78 -11.86
N GLU A 440 20.55 10.47 -12.77
CA GLU A 440 21.14 11.35 -13.80
C GLU A 440 21.97 12.49 -13.20
N ARG A 441 21.65 12.95 -11.99
CA ARG A 441 22.45 13.92 -11.24
C ARG A 441 23.61 13.28 -10.48
N GLY A 442 23.83 11.99 -10.64
CA GLY A 442 24.91 11.23 -10.04
C GLY A 442 24.63 10.74 -8.62
N VAL A 443 23.39 10.82 -8.11
CA VAL A 443 23.05 10.27 -6.80
C VAL A 443 22.96 8.75 -6.88
N PRO A 444 23.76 7.97 -6.13
CA PRO A 444 23.57 6.53 -6.00
C PRO A 444 22.32 6.24 -5.18
N ILE A 445 21.52 5.29 -5.65
CA ILE A 445 20.26 4.90 -5.02
C ILE A 445 20.32 3.42 -4.64
N ILE A 446 19.94 3.09 -3.42
CA ILE A 446 19.68 1.74 -2.96
C ILE A 446 18.17 1.61 -2.81
N MET A 447 17.57 0.71 -3.58
CA MET A 447 16.11 0.47 -3.55
C MET A 447 15.82 -0.92 -3.01
N VAL A 448 15.03 -1.01 -1.98
CA VAL A 448 14.46 -2.28 -1.48
C VAL A 448 13.02 -2.34 -1.94
N SER A 449 12.62 -3.44 -2.58
CA SER A 449 11.21 -3.68 -2.91
C SER A 449 10.86 -5.17 -2.88
N SER A 450 9.65 -5.47 -2.46
CA SER A 450 9.01 -6.78 -2.54
C SER A 450 8.34 -7.03 -3.90
N ASP A 451 8.10 -5.97 -4.69
CA ASP A 451 7.52 -6.04 -6.03
C ASP A 451 8.61 -6.40 -7.06
N LEU A 452 8.68 -7.68 -7.46
CA LEU A 452 9.70 -8.16 -8.40
C LEU A 452 9.71 -7.41 -9.74
N PRO A 453 8.57 -7.17 -10.41
CA PRO A 453 8.51 -6.32 -11.59
C PRO A 453 9.13 -4.94 -11.37
N GLU A 454 8.90 -4.31 -10.20
CA GLU A 454 9.49 -3.02 -9.85
C GLU A 454 11.02 -3.10 -9.77
N VAL A 455 11.53 -4.07 -8.99
CA VAL A 455 12.99 -4.24 -8.84
C VAL A 455 13.66 -4.46 -10.20
N ILE A 456 13.11 -5.34 -11.03
CA ILE A 456 13.66 -5.66 -12.36
C ILE A 456 13.54 -4.46 -13.31
N GLY A 457 12.41 -3.74 -13.26
CA GLY A 457 12.13 -2.63 -14.17
C GLY A 457 12.93 -1.36 -13.88
N VAL A 458 13.32 -1.12 -12.64
CA VAL A 458 13.94 0.14 -12.21
C VAL A 458 15.44 0.02 -11.94
N SER A 459 15.93 -1.16 -11.49
CA SER A 459 17.31 -1.33 -11.04
C SER A 459 18.28 -1.58 -12.20
N ASP A 460 19.52 -1.14 -12.05
CA ASP A 460 20.63 -1.47 -12.95
C ASP A 460 21.26 -2.82 -12.61
N ARG A 461 21.25 -3.13 -11.30
CA ARG A 461 21.81 -4.33 -10.71
C ARG A 461 20.97 -4.72 -9.50
N ILE A 462 20.81 -6.01 -9.25
CA ILE A 462 19.93 -6.54 -8.21
C ILE A 462 20.74 -7.46 -7.29
N MET A 463 20.72 -7.15 -5.99
CA MET A 463 21.19 -8.04 -4.92
C MET A 463 20.02 -8.85 -4.41
N VAL A 464 20.14 -10.18 -4.42
CA VAL A 464 19.09 -11.06 -3.90
C VAL A 464 19.49 -11.57 -2.53
N MET A 465 18.57 -11.43 -1.57
CA MET A 465 18.75 -11.85 -0.19
C MET A 465 18.03 -13.15 0.11
N HIS A 466 18.69 -14.02 0.87
CA HIS A 466 18.11 -15.23 1.43
C HIS A 466 18.63 -15.43 2.85
N GLU A 467 17.74 -15.59 3.84
CA GLU A 467 18.06 -15.86 5.26
C GLU A 467 19.22 -15.02 5.82
N GLY A 468 19.16 -13.70 5.61
CA GLY A 468 20.13 -12.75 6.14
C GLY A 468 21.49 -12.73 5.42
N ARG A 469 21.59 -13.32 4.23
CA ARG A 469 22.80 -13.34 3.39
C ARG A 469 22.49 -12.94 1.97
N ILE A 470 23.48 -12.44 1.25
CA ILE A 470 23.38 -12.25 -0.21
C ILE A 470 23.51 -13.63 -0.86
N SER A 471 22.48 -14.08 -1.55
CA SER A 471 22.44 -15.34 -2.30
C SER A 471 22.93 -15.20 -3.73
N GLY A 472 22.86 -13.98 -4.29
CA GLY A 472 23.35 -13.70 -5.64
C GLY A 472 23.22 -12.24 -6.02
N GLU A 473 23.90 -11.91 -7.13
CA GLU A 473 23.86 -10.60 -7.79
C GLU A 473 23.51 -10.82 -9.27
N LEU A 474 22.58 -10.02 -9.78
CA LEU A 474 22.14 -10.08 -11.18
C LEU A 474 22.23 -8.68 -11.79
N THR A 475 22.71 -8.62 -13.03
CA THR A 475 22.56 -7.41 -13.84
C THR A 475 21.12 -7.31 -14.34
N ARG A 476 20.67 -6.11 -14.73
CA ARG A 476 19.31 -5.89 -15.29
C ARG A 476 18.99 -6.84 -16.45
N GLN A 477 19.99 -7.15 -17.29
CA GLN A 477 19.81 -8.03 -18.46
C GLN A 477 19.65 -9.50 -18.09
N GLU A 478 20.25 -9.93 -16.98
CA GLU A 478 20.18 -11.31 -16.49
C GLU A 478 18.96 -11.57 -15.61
N ALA A 479 18.39 -10.50 -15.04
CA ALA A 479 17.32 -10.60 -14.08
C ALA A 479 16.01 -10.98 -14.76
N THR A 480 15.49 -12.15 -14.37
CA THR A 480 14.11 -12.58 -14.64
C THR A 480 13.44 -12.90 -13.30
N GLN A 481 12.12 -12.88 -13.27
CA GLN A 481 11.38 -13.19 -12.04
C GLN A 481 11.77 -14.58 -11.50
N GLU A 482 11.92 -15.57 -12.40
CA GLU A 482 12.31 -16.93 -12.04
C GLU A 482 13.70 -16.98 -11.39
N LYS A 483 14.70 -16.29 -11.98
CA LYS A 483 16.06 -16.27 -11.43
C LYS A 483 16.14 -15.57 -10.07
N VAL A 484 15.46 -14.44 -9.94
CA VAL A 484 15.39 -13.72 -8.66
C VAL A 484 14.72 -14.59 -7.61
N MET A 485 13.59 -15.26 -7.91
CA MET A 485 12.91 -16.17 -6.99
C MET A 485 13.75 -17.40 -6.66
N GLN A 486 14.47 -17.98 -7.64
CA GLN A 486 15.38 -19.10 -7.40
C GLN A 486 16.43 -18.73 -6.35
N LEU A 487 17.11 -17.60 -6.51
CA LEU A 487 18.09 -17.09 -5.55
C LEU A 487 17.43 -16.74 -4.19
N ALA A 488 16.24 -16.13 -4.19
CA ALA A 488 15.53 -15.76 -2.97
C ALA A 488 15.07 -16.97 -2.13
N THR A 489 14.93 -18.15 -2.75
CA THR A 489 14.57 -19.41 -2.08
C THR A 489 15.78 -20.28 -1.74
N GLY A 490 17.01 -19.79 -1.97
CA GLY A 490 18.25 -20.53 -1.67
C GLY A 490 18.64 -21.55 -2.74
N GLY A 491 18.02 -21.51 -3.92
CA GLY A 491 18.47 -22.30 -5.09
C GLY A 491 19.78 -21.73 -5.65
N GLN A 492 20.74 -22.63 -5.93
CA GLN A 492 21.99 -22.29 -6.61
C GLN A 492 21.80 -22.27 -8.12
#